data_d3be92acd5534919fb29057a155fc83b
#
_entry.id   d3be92acd5534919fb29057a155fc83b
#
_cell.length_a   1.000
_cell.length_b   1.000
_cell.length_c   1.000
_cell.angle_alpha   90.00
_cell.angle_beta   90.00
_cell.angle_gamma   90.00
#
_symmetry.space_group_name_H-M   'P 1'
#
loop_
_entity.id
_entity.type
_entity.pdbx_description
1 polymer ?
#
loop_
_entity_poly.entity_id
_entity_poly.type
_entity_poly.pdbx_seq_one_letter_code
_entity_poly.pdbx_strand_id
1 'polypeptide(L)'
;MRFHGLDLNLLVVLDALVVEQHVTRAATRLHLTQSAVSAALGRLREHFADPLFVLVGGRMLPTALMQRLHPRIQGVLDGARGIAFANAGFEPRETRRRFRIMASDYVIAVLMPRFRRRLADLAPQVDLQLLTLLPHRGAEPGSLVDEALEHRHCDLVILPHVHRSTRHPEQAVFEDGFSVIACRENPDVVRGLSLERYLGSPHVVRETGASALGSMEAEFLASQGLERRVAVAVEQFGLVPEFVVGGPCLATLHSRLATLYASRFPLRLLEPPLVFPPTAQVMQWHAYQDGDPALAWLRQVLLEAAA
;
A
#
# COMPACT_ATOMS: atom_id res chain seq x y z
N MET A 1 -24.78 -19.96 15.86
CA MET A 1 -25.27 -20.20 14.47
C MET A 1 -24.22 -21.05 13.75
N ARG A 2 -24.62 -22.20 13.20
CA ARG A 2 -23.69 -23.08 12.46
C ARG A 2 -23.95 -22.96 10.96
N PHE A 3 -22.92 -22.61 10.20
CA PHE A 3 -22.96 -22.57 8.75
C PHE A 3 -22.15 -23.75 8.19
N HIS A 4 -22.78 -24.71 7.52
CA HIS A 4 -22.14 -25.95 7.07
C HIS A 4 -21.31 -26.67 8.15
N GLY A 5 -21.82 -26.72 9.38
CA GLY A 5 -21.13 -27.34 10.54
C GLY A 5 -20.12 -26.44 11.26
N LEU A 6 -19.72 -25.32 10.67
CA LEU A 6 -18.82 -24.34 11.26
C LEU A 6 -19.61 -23.36 12.15
N ASP A 7 -19.20 -23.23 13.41
CA ASP A 7 -19.68 -22.17 14.29
C ASP A 7 -18.89 -20.88 14.02
N LEU A 8 -19.53 -19.89 13.39
CA LEU A 8 -18.89 -18.64 12.99
C LEU A 8 -18.33 -17.85 14.20
N ASN A 9 -18.85 -18.04 15.40
CA ASN A 9 -18.30 -17.41 16.60
C ASN A 9 -16.88 -17.88 16.90
N LEU A 10 -16.50 -19.07 16.44
CA LEU A 10 -15.15 -19.60 16.65
C LEU A 10 -14.09 -18.89 15.77
N LEU A 11 -14.51 -18.18 14.72
CA LEU A 11 -13.58 -17.43 13.86
C LEU A 11 -12.86 -16.32 14.62
N VAL A 12 -13.53 -15.72 15.61
CA VAL A 12 -12.92 -14.71 16.50
C VAL A 12 -11.75 -15.30 17.30
N VAL A 13 -11.85 -16.57 17.66
CA VAL A 13 -10.78 -17.28 18.37
C VAL A 13 -9.57 -17.51 17.46
N LEU A 14 -9.79 -17.89 16.18
CA LEU A 14 -8.70 -18.04 15.21
C LEU A 14 -7.96 -16.73 14.97
N ASP A 15 -8.69 -15.63 14.77
CA ASP A 15 -8.09 -14.30 14.57
C ASP A 15 -7.25 -13.89 15.78
N ALA A 16 -7.77 -14.05 16.99
CA ALA A 16 -7.04 -13.74 18.22
C ALA A 16 -5.77 -14.59 18.38
N LEU A 17 -5.84 -15.89 18.05
CA LEU A 17 -4.69 -16.79 18.14
C LEU A 17 -3.58 -16.46 17.12
N VAL A 18 -3.93 -16.01 15.90
CA VAL A 18 -2.92 -15.55 14.94
C VAL A 18 -2.17 -14.32 15.45
N VAL A 19 -2.90 -13.38 16.04
CA VAL A 19 -2.31 -12.12 16.56
C VAL A 19 -1.47 -12.39 17.82
N GLU A 20 -2.02 -13.10 18.77
CA GLU A 20 -1.40 -13.28 20.11
C GLU A 20 -0.35 -14.39 20.13
N GLN A 21 -0.41 -15.35 19.21
CA GLN A 21 0.45 -16.53 19.15
C GLN A 21 0.55 -17.30 20.48
N HIS A 22 -0.46 -17.15 21.36
CA HIS A 22 -0.48 -17.75 22.68
C HIS A 22 -1.92 -17.87 23.21
N VAL A 23 -2.30 -19.09 23.66
CA VAL A 23 -3.69 -19.38 24.07
C VAL A 23 -4.15 -18.49 25.22
N THR A 24 -3.30 -18.31 26.24
CA THR A 24 -3.69 -17.49 27.43
C THR A 24 -3.86 -16.02 27.05
N ARG A 25 -2.99 -15.44 26.21
CA ARG A 25 -3.14 -14.06 25.76
C ARG A 25 -4.38 -13.89 24.89
N ALA A 26 -4.64 -14.83 23.98
CA ALA A 26 -5.87 -14.82 23.18
C ALA A 26 -7.12 -14.90 24.08
N ALA A 27 -7.10 -15.74 25.11
CA ALA A 27 -8.19 -15.84 26.09
C ALA A 27 -8.43 -14.51 26.83
N THR A 28 -7.37 -13.88 27.32
CA THR A 28 -7.46 -12.54 27.97
C THR A 28 -8.03 -11.50 27.01
N ARG A 29 -7.54 -11.45 25.77
CA ARG A 29 -8.03 -10.51 24.75
C ARG A 29 -9.52 -10.68 24.45
N LEU A 30 -10.01 -11.93 24.48
CA LEU A 30 -11.40 -12.26 24.18
C LEU A 30 -12.31 -12.27 25.41
N HIS A 31 -11.79 -11.98 26.60
CA HIS A 31 -12.49 -12.11 27.86
C HIS A 31 -13.07 -13.53 28.07
N LEU A 32 -12.30 -14.54 27.65
CA LEU A 32 -12.64 -15.96 27.80
C LEU A 32 -11.65 -16.66 28.72
N THR A 33 -12.00 -17.87 29.16
CA THR A 33 -11.05 -18.75 29.87
C THR A 33 -10.11 -19.43 28.86
N GLN A 34 -8.91 -19.79 29.31
CA GLN A 34 -7.96 -20.55 28.49
C GLN A 34 -8.56 -21.89 28.02
N SER A 35 -9.33 -22.57 28.88
CA SER A 35 -10.03 -23.82 28.56
C SER A 35 -11.07 -23.62 27.45
N ALA A 36 -11.79 -22.50 27.44
CA ALA A 36 -12.76 -22.19 26.41
C ALA A 36 -12.08 -21.96 25.04
N VAL A 37 -10.96 -21.23 24.99
CA VAL A 37 -10.18 -21.04 23.79
C VAL A 37 -9.58 -22.35 23.28
N SER A 38 -9.07 -23.21 24.19
CA SER A 38 -8.53 -24.52 23.83
C SER A 38 -9.61 -25.45 23.26
N ALA A 39 -10.80 -25.46 23.87
CA ALA A 39 -11.93 -26.26 23.40
C ALA A 39 -12.44 -25.73 22.01
N ALA A 40 -12.46 -24.41 21.81
CA ALA A 40 -12.80 -23.81 20.55
C ALA A 40 -11.80 -24.22 19.44
N LEU A 41 -10.50 -24.16 19.74
CA LEU A 41 -9.45 -24.59 18.81
C LEU A 41 -9.55 -26.09 18.50
N GLY A 42 -9.89 -26.93 19.48
CA GLY A 42 -10.12 -28.35 19.25
C GLY A 42 -11.22 -28.60 18.21
N ARG A 43 -12.39 -27.97 18.37
CA ARG A 43 -13.50 -28.06 17.40
C ARG A 43 -13.14 -27.59 16.02
N LEU A 44 -12.33 -26.52 15.92
CA LEU A 44 -11.88 -25.98 14.65
C LEU A 44 -10.89 -26.94 13.95
N ARG A 45 -9.98 -27.57 14.70
CA ARG A 45 -9.07 -28.60 14.19
C ARG A 45 -9.82 -29.80 13.61
N GLU A 46 -10.84 -30.24 14.30
CA GLU A 46 -11.73 -31.32 13.80
C GLU A 46 -12.45 -30.89 12.51
N HIS A 47 -13.00 -29.66 12.48
CA HIS A 47 -13.74 -29.15 11.33
C HIS A 47 -12.86 -29.02 10.07
N PHE A 48 -11.63 -28.51 10.23
CA PHE A 48 -10.71 -28.28 9.12
C PHE A 48 -9.79 -29.47 8.82
N ALA A 49 -9.81 -30.51 9.65
CA ALA A 49 -8.88 -31.66 9.61
C ALA A 49 -7.41 -31.19 9.54
N ASP A 50 -7.05 -30.11 10.25
CA ASP A 50 -5.74 -29.48 10.26
C ASP A 50 -5.40 -28.98 11.66
N PRO A 51 -4.13 -29.06 12.12
CA PRO A 51 -3.72 -28.53 13.42
C PRO A 51 -3.95 -27.02 13.57
N LEU A 52 -4.08 -26.26 12.49
CA LEU A 52 -4.24 -24.81 12.36
C LEU A 52 -3.06 -24.01 12.95
N PHE A 53 -2.49 -24.48 14.04
CA PHE A 53 -1.31 -23.90 14.70
C PHE A 53 -0.38 -25.00 15.17
N VAL A 54 0.93 -24.77 15.01
CA VAL A 54 2.02 -25.61 15.54
C VAL A 54 2.79 -24.84 16.61
N LEU A 55 3.21 -25.55 17.67
CA LEU A 55 3.96 -24.93 18.75
C LEU A 55 5.46 -24.96 18.39
N VAL A 56 6.07 -23.79 18.26
CA VAL A 56 7.51 -23.63 17.97
C VAL A 56 8.08 -22.61 18.94
N GLY A 57 9.04 -23.00 19.76
CA GLY A 57 9.68 -22.09 20.73
C GLY A 57 8.70 -21.44 21.70
N GLY A 58 7.64 -22.14 22.11
CA GLY A 58 6.60 -21.62 23.01
C GLY A 58 5.57 -20.71 22.34
N ARG A 59 5.64 -20.51 21.02
CA ARG A 59 4.69 -19.71 20.24
C ARG A 59 3.85 -20.61 19.33
N MET A 60 2.58 -20.26 19.19
CA MET A 60 1.66 -20.90 18.25
C MET A 60 1.79 -20.25 16.87
N LEU A 61 2.50 -20.90 15.96
CA LEU A 61 2.64 -20.43 14.58
C LEU A 61 1.52 -21.03 13.70
N PRO A 62 0.89 -20.23 12.81
CA PRO A 62 -0.15 -20.72 11.93
C PRO A 62 0.40 -21.71 10.88
N THR A 63 -0.37 -22.78 10.60
CA THR A 63 -0.10 -23.69 9.49
C THR A 63 -0.31 -22.99 8.13
N ALA A 64 0.15 -23.62 7.04
CA ALA A 64 -0.09 -23.13 5.70
C ALA A 64 -1.60 -22.98 5.38
N LEU A 65 -2.44 -23.89 5.93
CA LEU A 65 -3.89 -23.76 5.81
C LEU A 65 -4.39 -22.53 6.56
N MET A 66 -3.96 -22.34 7.80
CA MET A 66 -4.38 -21.20 8.62
C MET A 66 -3.96 -19.86 8.01
N GLN A 67 -2.76 -19.79 7.41
CA GLN A 67 -2.29 -18.60 6.70
C GLN A 67 -3.22 -18.24 5.52
N ARG A 68 -3.68 -19.23 4.76
CA ARG A 68 -4.65 -19.01 3.65
C ARG A 68 -6.06 -18.67 4.15
N LEU A 69 -6.47 -19.22 5.30
CA LEU A 69 -7.79 -18.96 5.87
C LEU A 69 -7.89 -17.60 6.56
N HIS A 70 -6.82 -17.13 7.17
CA HIS A 70 -6.84 -15.93 8.00
C HIS A 70 -7.39 -14.68 7.29
N PRO A 71 -7.00 -14.33 6.05
CA PRO A 71 -7.58 -13.19 5.34
C PRO A 71 -9.10 -13.34 5.11
N ARG A 72 -9.55 -14.57 4.82
CA ARG A 72 -10.99 -14.86 4.63
C ARG A 72 -11.77 -14.75 5.94
N ILE A 73 -11.18 -15.21 7.04
CA ILE A 73 -11.75 -15.10 8.40
C ILE A 73 -11.91 -13.63 8.77
N GLN A 74 -10.87 -12.83 8.59
CA GLN A 74 -10.95 -11.38 8.81
C GLN A 74 -12.08 -10.76 7.99
N GLY A 75 -12.26 -11.19 6.75
CA GLY A 75 -13.34 -10.76 5.90
C GLY A 75 -14.74 -11.01 6.46
N VAL A 76 -14.97 -12.21 6.99
CA VAL A 76 -16.24 -12.56 7.62
C VAL A 76 -16.47 -11.72 8.87
N LEU A 77 -15.44 -11.55 9.71
CA LEU A 77 -15.54 -10.78 10.96
C LEU A 77 -15.80 -9.29 10.68
N ASP A 78 -15.17 -8.71 9.67
CA ASP A 78 -15.41 -7.33 9.27
C ASP A 78 -16.81 -7.13 8.69
N GLY A 79 -17.29 -8.09 7.88
CA GLY A 79 -18.68 -8.10 7.42
C GLY A 79 -19.69 -8.17 8.57
N ALA A 80 -19.42 -9.01 9.55
CA ALA A 80 -20.28 -9.14 10.74
C ALA A 80 -20.27 -7.85 11.59
N ARG A 81 -19.10 -7.20 11.74
CA ARG A 81 -18.99 -5.87 12.38
C ARG A 81 -19.78 -4.81 11.60
N GLY A 82 -19.68 -4.79 10.28
CA GLY A 82 -20.46 -3.89 9.43
C GLY A 82 -21.97 -4.03 9.65
N ILE A 83 -22.46 -5.25 9.79
CA ILE A 83 -23.89 -5.52 10.11
C ILE A 83 -24.23 -5.04 11.53
N ALA A 84 -23.39 -5.34 12.52
CA ALA A 84 -23.63 -4.94 13.91
C ALA A 84 -23.67 -3.42 14.09
N PHE A 85 -22.89 -2.69 13.30
CA PHE A 85 -22.81 -1.23 13.34
C PHE A 85 -23.62 -0.51 12.24
N ALA A 86 -24.38 -1.23 11.41
CA ALA A 86 -25.15 -0.65 10.31
C ALA A 86 -26.16 0.42 10.78
N ASN A 87 -26.62 0.35 12.04
CA ASN A 87 -27.51 1.33 12.65
C ASN A 87 -26.81 2.31 13.61
N ALA A 88 -25.52 2.10 13.91
CA ALA A 88 -24.75 3.04 14.71
C ALA A 88 -24.23 4.13 13.75
N GLY A 89 -24.65 5.39 13.93
CA GLY A 89 -24.11 6.51 13.17
C GLY A 89 -22.58 6.47 13.23
N PHE A 90 -21.91 6.59 12.09
CA PHE A 90 -20.45 6.67 12.04
C PHE A 90 -19.99 7.98 12.68
N GLU A 91 -19.22 7.87 13.75
CA GLU A 91 -18.60 9.01 14.44
C GLU A 91 -17.07 8.90 14.32
N PRO A 92 -16.43 9.74 13.52
CA PRO A 92 -14.98 9.66 13.29
C PRO A 92 -14.15 9.71 14.57
N ARG A 93 -14.52 10.58 15.53
CA ARG A 93 -13.74 10.78 16.76
C ARG A 93 -13.72 9.57 17.69
N GLU A 94 -14.75 8.74 17.61
CA GLU A 94 -14.90 7.54 18.47
C GLU A 94 -14.41 6.28 17.77
N THR A 95 -14.15 6.35 16.46
CA THR A 95 -13.77 5.20 15.65
C THR A 95 -12.38 4.71 16.01
N ARG A 96 -12.32 3.45 16.46
CA ARG A 96 -11.08 2.71 16.74
C ARG A 96 -10.87 1.66 15.65
N ARG A 97 -10.25 2.06 14.56
CA ARG A 97 -10.00 1.15 13.43
C ARG A 97 -8.61 1.39 12.86
N ARG A 98 -7.97 0.31 12.44
CA ARG A 98 -6.75 0.36 11.64
C ARG A 98 -7.13 0.20 10.18
N PHE A 99 -6.82 1.19 9.36
CA PHE A 99 -6.96 1.11 7.91
C PHE A 99 -5.63 0.75 7.28
N ARG A 100 -5.68 -0.21 6.35
CA ARG A 100 -4.53 -0.67 5.58
C ARG A 100 -4.60 -0.04 4.20
N ILE A 101 -3.61 0.78 3.87
CA ILE A 101 -3.51 1.47 2.58
C ILE A 101 -2.26 0.98 1.87
N MET A 102 -2.44 0.44 0.65
CA MET A 102 -1.35 -0.03 -0.19
C MET A 102 -1.09 0.99 -1.30
N ALA A 103 0.16 1.41 -1.46
CA ALA A 103 0.56 2.37 -2.47
C ALA A 103 2.06 2.24 -2.78
N SER A 104 2.54 2.91 -3.83
CA SER A 104 3.98 3.07 -4.04
C SER A 104 4.60 3.93 -2.93
N ASP A 105 5.88 3.73 -2.67
CA ASP A 105 6.64 4.56 -1.71
C ASP A 105 6.62 6.06 -2.09
N TYR A 106 6.51 6.38 -3.39
CA TYR A 106 6.27 7.73 -3.87
C TYR A 106 4.96 8.32 -3.30
N VAL A 107 3.82 7.64 -3.52
CA VAL A 107 2.51 8.11 -3.03
C VAL A 107 2.51 8.18 -1.49
N ILE A 108 3.11 7.19 -0.83
CA ILE A 108 3.25 7.19 0.63
C ILE A 108 4.03 8.43 1.09
N ALA A 109 5.14 8.76 0.45
CA ALA A 109 5.97 9.90 0.85
C ALA A 109 5.29 11.26 0.66
N VAL A 110 4.56 11.46 -0.44
CA VAL A 110 3.99 12.78 -0.79
C VAL A 110 2.61 13.02 -0.19
N LEU A 111 1.79 11.98 0.00
CA LEU A 111 0.39 12.11 0.42
C LEU A 111 0.18 11.74 1.90
N MET A 112 0.72 10.61 2.36
CA MET A 112 0.35 10.06 3.66
C MET A 112 0.73 10.94 4.86
N PRO A 113 1.81 11.73 4.87
CA PRO A 113 2.09 12.63 5.99
C PRO A 113 1.06 13.75 6.15
N ARG A 114 0.52 14.29 5.04
CA ARG A 114 -0.55 15.29 5.09
C ARG A 114 -1.85 14.65 5.56
N PHE A 115 -2.18 13.49 4.99
CA PHE A 115 -3.35 12.71 5.36
C PHE A 115 -3.35 12.33 6.85
N ARG A 116 -2.23 11.85 7.39
CA ARG A 116 -2.11 11.50 8.81
C ARG A 116 -2.31 12.70 9.75
N ARG A 117 -1.77 13.87 9.39
CA ARG A 117 -2.01 15.09 10.18
C ARG A 117 -3.50 15.43 10.23
N ARG A 118 -4.18 15.39 9.09
CA ARG A 118 -5.62 15.66 9.03
C ARG A 118 -6.45 14.64 9.83
N LEU A 119 -6.08 13.36 9.76
CA LEU A 119 -6.70 12.32 10.57
C LEU A 119 -6.49 12.51 12.07
N ALA A 120 -5.35 13.04 12.50
CA ALA A 120 -5.09 13.28 13.91
C ALA A 120 -6.10 14.23 14.55
N ASP A 121 -6.55 15.22 13.79
CA ASP A 121 -7.52 16.22 14.24
C ASP A 121 -8.97 15.67 14.19
N LEU A 122 -9.30 14.88 13.17
CA LEU A 122 -10.66 14.42 12.91
C LEU A 122 -11.00 13.10 13.60
N ALA A 123 -10.04 12.17 13.65
CA ALA A 123 -10.22 10.81 14.17
C ALA A 123 -8.94 10.32 14.87
N PRO A 124 -8.64 10.82 16.07
CA PRO A 124 -7.36 10.60 16.77
C PRO A 124 -7.09 9.13 17.10
N GLN A 125 -8.14 8.30 17.15
CA GLN A 125 -8.05 6.87 17.49
C GLN A 125 -7.96 5.96 16.25
N VAL A 126 -7.92 6.54 15.04
CA VAL A 126 -7.73 5.79 13.80
C VAL A 126 -6.24 5.57 13.56
N ASP A 127 -5.87 4.30 13.36
CA ASP A 127 -4.52 3.87 12.96
C ASP A 127 -4.43 3.69 11.45
N LEU A 128 -3.23 3.94 10.90
CA LEU A 128 -2.89 3.61 9.52
C LEU A 128 -1.79 2.56 9.49
N GLN A 129 -1.98 1.55 8.64
CA GLN A 129 -0.92 0.65 8.21
C GLN A 129 -0.66 0.91 6.72
N LEU A 130 0.53 1.40 6.42
CA LEU A 130 0.95 1.68 5.05
C LEU A 130 1.72 0.48 4.51
N LEU A 131 1.28 -0.02 3.37
CA LEU A 131 1.86 -1.18 2.70
C LEU A 131 2.41 -0.76 1.36
N THR A 132 3.59 -1.27 1.00
CA THR A 132 4.17 -0.98 -0.31
C THR A 132 3.58 -1.91 -1.35
N LEU A 133 3.08 -1.34 -2.44
CA LEU A 133 2.67 -2.10 -3.61
C LEU A 133 3.92 -2.58 -4.34
N LEU A 134 4.21 -3.87 -4.24
CA LEU A 134 5.36 -4.49 -4.90
C LEU A 134 4.86 -5.33 -6.09
N PRO A 135 5.06 -4.87 -7.32
CA PRO A 135 4.78 -5.68 -8.49
C PRO A 135 5.67 -6.94 -8.50
N HIS A 136 5.09 -8.09 -8.85
CA HIS A 136 5.87 -9.32 -9.06
C HIS A 136 5.91 -9.69 -10.55
N ARG A 137 6.88 -10.50 -10.94
CA ARG A 137 7.07 -10.90 -12.35
C ARG A 137 5.82 -11.59 -12.89
N GLY A 138 5.39 -11.16 -14.08
CA GLY A 138 4.26 -11.78 -14.79
C GLY A 138 2.89 -11.38 -14.29
N ALA A 139 2.79 -10.38 -13.38
CA ALA A 139 1.50 -9.85 -12.99
C ALA A 139 0.85 -9.12 -14.16
N GLU A 140 -0.37 -9.52 -14.52
CA GLU A 140 -1.19 -8.79 -15.48
C GLU A 140 -1.65 -7.44 -14.89
N PRO A 141 -1.88 -6.41 -15.73
CA PRO A 141 -2.45 -5.16 -15.25
C PRO A 141 -3.73 -5.42 -14.44
N GLY A 142 -3.82 -4.82 -13.25
CA GLY A 142 -4.94 -4.99 -12.34
C GLY A 142 -4.90 -6.23 -11.45
N SER A 143 -4.16 -7.29 -11.79
CA SER A 143 -4.13 -8.54 -11.00
C SER A 143 -3.62 -8.34 -9.59
N LEU A 144 -2.65 -7.43 -9.39
CA LEU A 144 -2.14 -7.05 -8.07
C LEU A 144 -3.19 -6.38 -7.20
N VAL A 145 -4.03 -5.54 -7.82
CA VAL A 145 -5.15 -4.90 -7.14
C VAL A 145 -6.18 -5.93 -6.75
N ASP A 146 -6.54 -6.82 -7.68
CA ASP A 146 -7.49 -7.91 -7.44
C ASP A 146 -7.02 -8.78 -6.27
N GLU A 147 -5.76 -9.23 -6.30
CA GLU A 147 -5.19 -10.02 -5.22
C GLU A 147 -5.21 -9.27 -3.88
N ALA A 148 -4.77 -8.01 -3.87
CA ALA A 148 -4.71 -7.22 -2.65
C ALA A 148 -6.09 -6.97 -2.03
N LEU A 149 -7.11 -6.71 -2.84
CA LEU A 149 -8.47 -6.39 -2.38
C LEU A 149 -9.30 -7.64 -2.10
N GLU A 150 -9.25 -8.65 -2.96
CA GLU A 150 -10.02 -9.89 -2.78
C GLU A 150 -9.53 -10.71 -1.58
N HIS A 151 -8.22 -10.76 -1.37
CA HIS A 151 -7.64 -11.41 -0.19
C HIS A 151 -7.59 -10.50 1.05
N ARG A 152 -8.13 -9.28 0.94
CA ARG A 152 -8.18 -8.30 2.02
C ARG A 152 -6.81 -8.01 2.65
N HIS A 153 -5.79 -7.95 1.83
CA HIS A 153 -4.47 -7.52 2.27
C HIS A 153 -4.47 -6.04 2.65
N CYS A 154 -5.34 -5.25 2.01
CA CYS A 154 -5.54 -3.83 2.32
C CYS A 154 -7.03 -3.43 2.19
N ASP A 155 -7.36 -2.24 2.68
CA ASP A 155 -8.69 -1.62 2.56
C ASP A 155 -8.76 -0.68 1.34
N LEU A 156 -7.64 -0.04 0.99
CA LEU A 156 -7.48 0.84 -0.17
C LEU A 156 -6.16 0.53 -0.88
N VAL A 157 -6.18 0.59 -2.21
CA VAL A 157 -4.97 0.62 -3.05
C VAL A 157 -4.92 1.97 -3.77
N ILE A 158 -3.77 2.64 -3.80
CA ILE A 158 -3.54 3.87 -4.58
C ILE A 158 -2.43 3.58 -5.58
N LEU A 159 -2.73 3.78 -6.86
CA LEU A 159 -1.85 3.38 -7.95
C LEU A 159 -2.09 4.24 -9.20
N PRO A 160 -1.15 4.23 -10.18
CA PRO A 160 -1.41 4.84 -11.48
C PRO A 160 -2.63 4.24 -12.17
N HIS A 161 -3.48 5.08 -12.75
CA HIS A 161 -4.72 4.68 -13.43
C HIS A 161 -4.50 3.59 -14.49
N VAL A 162 -3.35 3.59 -15.17
CA VAL A 162 -3.00 2.58 -16.19
C VAL A 162 -2.87 1.16 -15.64
N HIS A 163 -2.66 1.01 -14.34
CA HIS A 163 -2.49 -0.28 -13.66
C HIS A 163 -3.70 -0.71 -12.82
N ARG A 164 -4.81 0.05 -12.92
CA ARG A 164 -6.02 -0.25 -12.16
C ARG A 164 -6.65 -1.57 -12.56
N SER A 165 -7.40 -2.15 -11.64
CA SER A 165 -8.33 -3.23 -11.96
C SER A 165 -9.66 -2.67 -12.48
N THR A 166 -10.23 -3.33 -13.48
CA THR A 166 -11.59 -3.01 -13.97
C THR A 166 -12.70 -3.64 -13.11
N ARG A 167 -12.34 -4.47 -12.12
CA ARG A 167 -13.28 -5.23 -11.28
C ARG A 167 -13.69 -4.50 -10.00
N HIS A 168 -12.99 -3.44 -9.66
CA HIS A 168 -13.18 -2.70 -8.42
C HIS A 168 -13.57 -1.26 -8.67
N PRO A 169 -14.39 -0.65 -7.80
CA PRO A 169 -14.69 0.78 -7.86
C PRO A 169 -13.41 1.59 -7.72
N GLU A 170 -13.40 2.75 -8.37
CA GLU A 170 -12.26 3.65 -8.38
C GLU A 170 -12.66 5.09 -8.17
N GLN A 171 -11.71 5.90 -7.70
CA GLN A 171 -11.84 7.35 -7.60
C GLN A 171 -10.50 8.01 -7.85
N ALA A 172 -10.47 9.07 -8.67
CA ALA A 172 -9.28 9.86 -8.91
C ALA A 172 -8.81 10.53 -7.62
N VAL A 173 -7.50 10.53 -7.37
CA VAL A 173 -6.88 11.14 -6.19
C VAL A 173 -6.14 12.41 -6.55
N PHE A 174 -5.17 12.35 -7.45
CA PHE A 174 -4.44 13.49 -7.98
C PHE A 174 -3.75 13.11 -9.29
N GLU A 175 -3.32 14.13 -10.02
CA GLU A 175 -2.46 14.01 -11.18
C GLU A 175 -1.09 14.62 -10.87
N ASP A 176 -0.02 14.03 -11.40
CA ASP A 176 1.35 14.52 -11.20
C ASP A 176 2.16 14.40 -12.50
N GLY A 177 2.95 15.42 -12.76
CA GLY A 177 3.92 15.45 -13.86
C GLY A 177 5.26 14.87 -13.45
N PHE A 178 6.28 15.15 -14.28
CA PHE A 178 7.65 14.73 -14.03
C PHE A 178 8.59 15.93 -13.91
N SER A 179 9.61 15.79 -13.09
CA SER A 179 10.71 16.74 -12.94
C SER A 179 12.04 15.98 -12.87
N VAL A 180 13.11 16.63 -13.23
CA VAL A 180 14.46 16.07 -13.11
C VAL A 180 15.12 16.63 -11.85
N ILE A 181 15.76 15.78 -11.08
CA ILE A 181 16.63 16.17 -9.99
C ILE A 181 18.11 15.93 -10.36
N ALA A 182 18.96 16.83 -9.92
CA ALA A 182 20.41 16.75 -10.03
C ALA A 182 21.06 17.24 -8.76
N CYS A 183 22.31 16.84 -8.49
CA CYS A 183 23.08 17.44 -7.42
C CYS A 183 23.16 18.96 -7.63
N ARG A 184 23.02 19.74 -6.55
CA ARG A 184 23.10 21.23 -6.62
C ARG A 184 24.41 21.72 -7.18
N GLU A 185 25.49 20.99 -6.95
CA GLU A 185 26.85 21.31 -7.36
C GLU A 185 27.22 20.77 -8.75
N ASN A 186 26.32 20.02 -9.39
CA ASN A 186 26.58 19.47 -10.73
C ASN A 186 26.71 20.62 -11.75
N PRO A 187 27.91 20.83 -12.35
CA PRO A 187 28.17 21.95 -13.26
C PRO A 187 27.42 21.84 -14.58
N ASP A 188 27.10 20.61 -14.99
CA ASP A 188 26.49 20.33 -16.31
C ASP A 188 25.06 20.81 -16.45
N VAL A 189 24.39 21.07 -15.31
CA VAL A 189 22.98 21.49 -15.26
C VAL A 189 22.76 22.94 -14.85
N VAL A 190 23.82 23.69 -14.61
CA VAL A 190 23.74 25.10 -14.13
C VAL A 190 23.03 26.00 -15.15
N ARG A 191 23.22 25.76 -16.46
CA ARG A 191 22.67 26.55 -17.59
C ARG A 191 21.38 25.97 -18.16
N GLY A 192 20.72 25.06 -17.43
CA GLY A 192 19.55 24.32 -17.92
C GLY A 192 19.92 22.94 -18.47
N LEU A 193 18.92 22.16 -18.83
CA LEU A 193 19.05 20.77 -19.25
C LEU A 193 18.56 20.60 -20.69
N SER A 194 19.50 20.52 -21.66
CA SER A 194 19.15 20.16 -23.04
C SER A 194 18.87 18.67 -23.15
N LEU A 195 18.15 18.26 -24.23
CA LEU A 195 17.88 16.85 -24.51
C LEU A 195 19.16 16.04 -24.66
N GLU A 196 20.14 16.55 -25.37
CA GLU A 196 21.45 15.90 -25.56
C GLU A 196 22.14 15.64 -24.23
N ARG A 197 22.15 16.62 -23.31
CA ARG A 197 22.72 16.46 -21.97
C ARG A 197 21.92 15.49 -21.14
N TYR A 198 20.60 15.56 -21.20
CA TYR A 198 19.74 14.64 -20.49
C TYR A 198 20.02 13.19 -20.86
N LEU A 199 20.07 12.89 -22.17
CA LEU A 199 20.31 11.53 -22.67
C LEU A 199 21.76 11.07 -22.43
N GLY A 200 22.74 11.97 -22.54
CA GLY A 200 24.17 11.67 -22.33
C GLY A 200 24.62 11.57 -20.89
N SER A 201 23.86 12.09 -19.94
CA SER A 201 24.17 12.01 -18.51
C SER A 201 23.91 10.62 -17.94
N PRO A 202 24.62 10.20 -16.86
CA PRO A 202 24.26 8.99 -16.13
C PRO A 202 22.97 9.23 -15.34
N HIS A 203 22.06 8.23 -15.34
CA HIS A 203 20.79 8.30 -14.62
C HIS A 203 20.70 7.31 -13.48
N VAL A 204 20.07 7.75 -12.39
CA VAL A 204 19.50 6.88 -11.36
C VAL A 204 18.05 6.66 -11.71
N VAL A 205 17.62 5.41 -11.83
CA VAL A 205 16.25 5.05 -12.22
C VAL A 205 15.61 4.16 -11.15
N ARG A 206 14.29 4.25 -11.03
CA ARG A 206 13.56 3.29 -10.24
C ARG A 206 13.13 2.13 -11.14
N GLU A 207 13.64 0.95 -10.88
CA GLU A 207 13.25 -0.29 -11.55
C GLU A 207 12.91 -1.33 -10.49
N THR A 208 11.77 -2.00 -10.65
CA THR A 208 11.46 -3.18 -9.86
C THR A 208 11.95 -4.40 -10.62
N GLY A 209 13.03 -5.04 -10.16
CA GLY A 209 13.76 -6.12 -10.84
C GLY A 209 12.94 -7.35 -11.22
N ALA A 210 11.67 -7.36 -10.87
CA ALA A 210 10.70 -8.41 -11.17
C ALA A 210 9.60 -7.95 -12.11
N SER A 211 9.51 -6.66 -12.45
CA SER A 211 8.34 -6.11 -13.12
C SER A 211 8.55 -5.99 -14.62
N ALA A 212 7.59 -6.50 -15.38
CA ALA A 212 7.35 -6.09 -16.76
C ALA A 212 6.81 -4.63 -16.83
N LEU A 213 6.52 -4.02 -15.67
CA LEU A 213 6.13 -2.62 -15.57
C LEU A 213 7.42 -1.81 -15.46
N GLY A 214 7.95 -1.39 -16.61
CA GLY A 214 8.99 -0.37 -16.70
C GLY A 214 8.59 0.88 -15.92
N SER A 215 9.54 1.73 -15.60
CA SER A 215 9.17 3.05 -15.12
C SER A 215 8.45 3.80 -16.25
N MET A 216 7.37 4.53 -15.94
CA MET A 216 6.55 5.23 -16.94
C MET A 216 7.38 6.19 -17.81
N GLU A 217 8.40 6.82 -17.23
CA GLU A 217 9.33 7.66 -17.97
C GLU A 217 10.24 6.85 -18.90
N ALA A 218 10.62 5.63 -18.56
CA ALA A 218 11.41 4.75 -19.42
C ALA A 218 10.56 4.24 -20.61
N GLU A 219 9.31 3.86 -20.36
CA GLU A 219 8.37 3.47 -21.41
C GLU A 219 8.11 4.63 -22.38
N PHE A 220 7.95 5.85 -21.85
CA PHE A 220 7.79 7.03 -22.68
C PHE A 220 9.03 7.28 -23.55
N LEU A 221 10.25 7.26 -22.99
CA LEU A 221 11.48 7.42 -23.76
C LEU A 221 11.61 6.36 -24.87
N ALA A 222 11.35 5.11 -24.53
CA ALA A 222 11.38 4.02 -25.51
C ALA A 222 10.34 4.22 -26.63
N SER A 223 9.14 4.73 -26.33
CA SER A 223 8.13 5.06 -27.32
C SER A 223 8.55 6.17 -28.29
N GLN A 224 9.47 7.04 -27.85
CA GLN A 224 10.06 8.10 -28.68
C GLN A 224 11.35 7.66 -29.38
N GLY A 225 11.74 6.38 -29.25
CA GLY A 225 13.01 5.89 -29.79
C GLY A 225 14.25 6.47 -29.11
N LEU A 226 14.12 6.94 -27.87
CA LEU A 226 15.18 7.56 -27.09
C LEU A 226 15.68 6.61 -26.01
N GLU A 227 16.99 6.59 -25.83
CA GLU A 227 17.66 5.82 -24.79
C GLU A 227 18.49 6.75 -23.90
N ARG A 228 18.59 6.42 -22.63
CA ARG A 228 19.46 7.09 -21.66
C ARG A 228 20.40 6.09 -20.99
N ARG A 229 21.55 6.57 -20.54
CA ARG A 229 22.50 5.75 -19.78
C ARG A 229 21.99 5.55 -18.34
N VAL A 230 21.59 4.33 -18.00
CA VAL A 230 21.27 3.96 -16.61
C VAL A 230 22.58 3.62 -15.91
N ALA A 231 22.96 4.42 -14.92
CA ALA A 231 24.14 4.20 -14.08
C ALA A 231 23.82 3.42 -12.80
N VAL A 232 22.63 3.66 -12.23
CA VAL A 232 22.14 2.98 -11.03
C VAL A 232 20.65 2.70 -11.18
N ALA A 233 20.24 1.47 -10.89
CA ALA A 233 18.84 1.09 -10.78
C ALA A 233 18.53 0.75 -9.31
N VAL A 234 17.44 1.30 -8.77
CA VAL A 234 16.97 1.06 -7.40
C VAL A 234 15.50 0.64 -7.41
N GLU A 235 15.09 -0.18 -6.46
CA GLU A 235 13.69 -0.63 -6.39
C GLU A 235 12.74 0.39 -5.74
N GLN A 236 13.27 1.29 -4.93
CA GLN A 236 12.49 2.26 -4.15
C GLN A 236 12.90 3.68 -4.52
N PHE A 237 11.90 4.55 -4.72
CA PHE A 237 12.14 5.97 -4.95
C PHE A 237 12.91 6.62 -3.80
N GLY A 238 12.71 6.14 -2.57
CA GLY A 238 13.40 6.66 -1.39
C GLY A 238 14.92 6.60 -1.45
N LEU A 239 15.49 5.70 -2.26
CA LEU A 239 16.94 5.55 -2.42
C LEU A 239 17.54 6.47 -3.50
N VAL A 240 16.72 7.01 -4.40
CA VAL A 240 17.21 7.80 -5.55
C VAL A 240 18.08 9.00 -5.14
N PRO A 241 17.72 9.83 -4.13
CA PRO A 241 18.52 10.98 -3.73
C PRO A 241 19.93 10.62 -3.30
N GLU A 242 20.12 9.47 -2.67
CA GLU A 242 21.43 9.02 -2.13
C GLU A 242 22.47 8.80 -3.24
N PHE A 243 22.01 8.49 -4.47
CA PHE A 243 22.89 8.26 -5.62
C PHE A 243 22.99 9.48 -6.54
N VAL A 244 22.14 10.50 -6.33
CA VAL A 244 22.18 11.75 -7.10
C VAL A 244 23.06 12.80 -6.40
N VAL A 245 23.00 12.86 -5.06
CA VAL A 245 23.78 13.80 -4.26
C VAL A 245 25.27 13.50 -4.38
N GLY A 246 26.07 14.56 -4.60
CA GLY A 246 27.53 14.47 -4.70
C GLY A 246 28.05 13.88 -6.02
N GLY A 247 27.19 13.57 -6.99
CA GLY A 247 27.57 12.95 -8.25
C GLY A 247 27.02 13.65 -9.48
N PRO A 248 27.39 13.17 -10.68
CA PRO A 248 26.92 13.69 -11.96
C PRO A 248 25.54 13.13 -12.36
N CYS A 249 24.97 12.21 -11.59
CA CYS A 249 23.74 11.52 -11.94
C CYS A 249 22.53 12.46 -11.94
N LEU A 250 21.62 12.20 -12.88
CA LEU A 250 20.28 12.77 -12.95
C LEU A 250 19.26 11.70 -12.51
N ALA A 251 18.09 12.14 -12.06
CA ALA A 251 16.94 11.25 -11.94
C ALA A 251 15.66 12.00 -12.36
N THR A 252 14.82 11.31 -13.13
CA THR A 252 13.48 11.79 -13.49
C THR A 252 12.48 11.17 -12.52
N LEU A 253 11.73 12.01 -11.81
CA LEU A 253 10.79 11.61 -10.78
C LEU A 253 9.47 12.33 -10.94
N HIS A 254 8.42 11.82 -10.34
CA HIS A 254 7.17 12.56 -10.17
C HIS A 254 7.43 13.91 -9.50
N SER A 255 6.84 14.99 -10.01
CA SER A 255 7.17 16.36 -9.62
C SER A 255 6.94 16.65 -8.13
N ARG A 256 5.88 16.09 -7.53
CA ARG A 256 5.64 16.23 -6.08
C ARG A 256 6.78 15.59 -5.26
N LEU A 257 7.27 14.42 -5.70
CA LEU A 257 8.38 13.74 -5.03
C LEU A 257 9.70 14.48 -5.23
N ALA A 258 9.97 14.92 -6.45
CA ALA A 258 11.16 15.70 -6.78
C ALA A 258 11.22 16.99 -5.94
N THR A 259 10.10 17.70 -5.78
CA THR A 259 9.96 18.87 -4.92
C THR A 259 10.23 18.53 -3.45
N LEU A 260 9.67 17.41 -2.97
CA LEU A 260 9.91 16.94 -1.60
C LEU A 260 11.39 16.66 -1.37
N TYR A 261 12.07 16.01 -2.31
CA TYR A 261 13.50 15.71 -2.18
C TYR A 261 14.38 16.95 -2.29
N ALA A 262 14.07 17.89 -3.18
CA ALA A 262 14.79 19.15 -3.28
C ALA A 262 14.69 20.01 -1.99
N SER A 263 13.64 19.80 -1.19
CA SER A 263 13.50 20.45 0.14
C SER A 263 14.33 19.79 1.26
N ARG A 264 14.77 18.54 1.06
CA ARG A 264 15.44 17.73 2.10
C ARG A 264 16.93 17.49 1.81
N PHE A 265 17.29 17.46 0.54
CA PHE A 265 18.62 17.14 0.04
C PHE A 265 19.21 18.32 -0.74
N PRO A 266 20.53 18.41 -0.90
CA PRO A 266 21.18 19.45 -1.70
C PRO A 266 20.99 19.18 -3.21
N LEU A 267 19.75 19.19 -3.65
CA LEU A 267 19.34 18.93 -5.03
C LEU A 267 18.85 20.20 -5.72
N ARG A 268 18.97 20.22 -7.02
CA ARG A 268 18.38 21.17 -7.95
C ARG A 268 17.22 20.51 -8.65
N LEU A 269 16.09 21.21 -8.71
CA LEU A 269 14.92 20.81 -9.50
C LEU A 269 15.02 21.42 -10.88
N LEU A 270 14.83 20.62 -11.91
CA LEU A 270 14.93 21.02 -13.31
C LEU A 270 13.69 20.57 -14.08
N GLU A 271 13.31 21.34 -15.08
CA GLU A 271 12.29 20.90 -16.04
C GLU A 271 12.91 19.83 -16.96
N PRO A 272 12.18 18.75 -17.22
CA PRO A 272 12.61 17.76 -18.20
C PRO A 272 12.68 18.41 -19.61
N PRO A 273 13.66 18.04 -20.45
CA PRO A 273 13.73 18.56 -21.82
C PRO A 273 12.71 17.93 -22.77
N LEU A 274 11.82 17.09 -22.25
CA LEU A 274 10.72 16.41 -22.92
C LEU A 274 9.44 16.57 -22.11
N VAL A 275 8.31 16.67 -22.79
CA VAL A 275 7.00 16.72 -22.13
C VAL A 275 6.53 15.29 -21.85
N PHE A 276 6.78 14.81 -20.65
CA PHE A 276 6.27 13.54 -20.21
C PHE A 276 4.76 13.63 -19.95
N PRO A 277 3.98 12.62 -20.35
CA PRO A 277 2.56 12.59 -20.03
C PRO A 277 2.37 12.50 -18.50
N PRO A 278 1.45 13.29 -17.93
CA PRO A 278 1.19 13.25 -16.51
C PRO A 278 0.59 11.90 -16.10
N THR A 279 0.78 11.56 -14.84
CA THR A 279 0.29 10.32 -14.26
C THR A 279 -0.89 10.60 -13.32
N ALA A 280 -2.07 10.12 -13.70
CA ALA A 280 -3.23 10.13 -12.82
C ALA A 280 -3.10 9.01 -11.78
N GLN A 281 -3.20 9.34 -10.49
CA GLN A 281 -3.30 8.39 -9.39
C GLN A 281 -4.77 8.18 -9.05
N VAL A 282 -5.17 6.93 -8.93
CA VAL A 282 -6.51 6.53 -8.52
C VAL A 282 -6.45 5.70 -7.25
N MET A 283 -7.49 5.78 -6.43
CA MET A 283 -7.69 4.84 -5.34
C MET A 283 -8.78 3.84 -5.71
N GLN A 284 -8.57 2.58 -5.32
CA GLN A 284 -9.53 1.49 -5.50
C GLN A 284 -9.76 0.78 -4.16
N TRP A 285 -10.96 0.22 -4.01
CA TRP A 285 -11.38 -0.55 -2.84
C TRP A 285 -12.28 -1.69 -3.28
N HIS A 286 -12.48 -2.67 -2.41
CA HIS A 286 -13.35 -3.78 -2.74
C HIS A 286 -14.83 -3.33 -2.74
N ALA A 287 -15.60 -3.73 -3.77
CA ALA A 287 -17.00 -3.32 -3.95
C ALA A 287 -17.89 -3.60 -2.71
N TYR A 288 -17.61 -4.68 -1.96
CA TYR A 288 -18.32 -4.96 -0.70
C TYR A 288 -18.14 -3.91 0.40
N GLN A 289 -17.10 -3.09 0.30
CA GLN A 289 -16.82 -2.01 1.25
C GLN A 289 -17.41 -0.67 0.81
N ASP A 290 -18.14 -0.63 -0.29
CA ASP A 290 -18.72 0.61 -0.80
C ASP A 290 -19.75 1.20 0.18
N GLY A 291 -20.48 0.36 0.88
CA GLY A 291 -21.42 0.73 1.95
C GLY A 291 -20.79 0.93 3.32
N ASP A 292 -19.46 0.83 3.49
CA ASP A 292 -18.78 1.07 4.76
C ASP A 292 -18.62 2.59 5.02
N PRO A 293 -19.38 3.17 5.96
CA PRO A 293 -19.36 4.62 6.17
C PRO A 293 -18.00 5.12 6.65
N ALA A 294 -17.24 4.30 7.39
CA ALA A 294 -15.92 4.67 7.86
C ALA A 294 -14.92 4.73 6.70
N LEU A 295 -14.98 3.77 5.76
CA LEU A 295 -14.12 3.79 4.58
C LEU A 295 -14.52 4.89 3.61
N ALA A 296 -15.82 5.15 3.42
CA ALA A 296 -16.31 6.26 2.60
C ALA A 296 -15.81 7.62 3.13
N TRP A 297 -15.91 7.83 4.44
CA TRP A 297 -15.37 9.00 5.10
C TRP A 297 -13.85 9.11 4.96
N LEU A 298 -13.12 8.00 5.15
CA LEU A 298 -11.66 7.97 5.02
C LEU A 298 -11.22 8.39 3.61
N ARG A 299 -11.92 7.90 2.57
CA ARG A 299 -11.66 8.28 1.17
C ARG A 299 -11.83 9.79 0.96
N GLN A 300 -12.88 10.36 1.54
CA GLN A 300 -13.12 11.81 1.45
C GLN A 300 -11.99 12.62 2.10
N VAL A 301 -11.58 12.25 3.32
CA VAL A 301 -10.46 12.91 4.01
C VAL A 301 -9.14 12.77 3.23
N LEU A 302 -8.94 11.63 2.56
CA LEU A 302 -7.77 11.39 1.73
C LEU A 302 -7.75 12.33 0.51
N LEU A 303 -8.89 12.51 -0.16
CA LEU A 303 -9.02 13.45 -1.29
C LEU A 303 -8.73 14.88 -0.88
N GLU A 304 -9.26 15.30 0.26
CA GLU A 304 -9.00 16.64 0.81
C GLU A 304 -7.51 16.84 1.17
N ALA A 305 -6.80 15.78 1.54
CA ALA A 305 -5.35 15.84 1.80
C ALA A 305 -4.52 15.83 0.52
N ALA A 306 -5.07 15.34 -0.59
CA ALA A 306 -4.41 15.26 -1.90
C ALA A 306 -4.48 16.57 -2.71
N ALA A 307 -5.52 17.38 -2.46
CA ALA A 307 -5.67 18.74 -2.98
C ALA A 307 -4.58 19.68 -2.42
#